data_5337fae3ac7f77dc80bef0c51e2ae1d8
#
_entry.id   5337fae3ac7f77dc80bef0c51e2ae1d8
#
_cell.length_a   1.000
_cell.length_b   1.000
_cell.length_c   1.000
_cell.angle_alpha   90.00
_cell.angle_beta   90.00
_cell.angle_gamma   90.00
#
_symmetry.space_group_name_H-M   'P 1'
#
loop_
_entity.id
_entity.type
_entity.pdbx_description
1 polymer ?
#
loop_
_entity_poly.entity_id
_entity_poly.type
_entity_poly.pdbx_seq_one_letter_code
_entity_poly.pdbx_strand_id
1 'polypeptide(L)'
;MENILCAANAVNMMFYFNEEKYGILPQDVKDELKVICVLYCSDVGGMISLSFDESYKLIITTMEPIDEIGAELKVKKIQSEKAELFEKLEEFAEKLDKLSAEKEKKS
;
A
#
# COMPACT_ATOMS: atom_id res chain seq x y z
N MET A 1 8.31 -6.64 -11.97
CA MET A 1 6.92 -6.84 -11.55
C MET A 1 6.66 -6.12 -10.24
N GLU A 2 5.68 -5.25 -10.21
CA GLU A 2 5.39 -4.48 -9.01
C GLU A 2 4.80 -5.35 -7.91
N ASN A 3 5.29 -5.17 -6.71
CA ASN A 3 4.81 -5.89 -5.53
C ASN A 3 3.73 -5.04 -4.84
N ILE A 4 2.52 -5.06 -5.40
CA ILE A 4 1.42 -4.22 -4.95
C ILE A 4 0.80 -4.79 -3.67
N LEU A 5 0.65 -3.93 -2.66
CA LEU A 5 -0.04 -4.25 -1.42
C LEU A 5 -1.53 -3.95 -1.54
N CYS A 6 -1.86 -2.72 -1.94
CA CYS A 6 -3.25 -2.31 -2.12
C CYS A 6 -3.33 -1.09 -3.04
N ALA A 7 -4.54 -0.81 -3.52
CA ALA A 7 -4.80 0.31 -4.42
C ALA A 7 -6.24 0.76 -4.31
N ALA A 8 -6.51 2.02 -4.66
CA ALA A 8 -7.88 2.54 -4.72
C ALA A 8 -8.03 3.45 -5.92
N ASN A 9 -9.23 3.50 -6.46
CA ASN A 9 -9.55 4.28 -7.65
C ASN A 9 -10.84 5.08 -7.41
N ALA A 10 -10.75 6.40 -7.44
CA ALA A 10 -11.88 7.29 -7.20
C ALA A 10 -12.93 7.22 -8.32
N VAL A 11 -12.51 6.96 -9.56
CA VAL A 11 -13.41 6.92 -10.72
C VAL A 11 -14.41 5.77 -10.60
N ASN A 12 -13.92 4.60 -10.20
CA ASN A 12 -14.74 3.39 -10.05
C ASN A 12 -15.20 3.13 -8.63
N MET A 13 -14.79 3.96 -7.69
CA MET A 13 -15.05 3.76 -6.25
C MET A 13 -14.61 2.38 -5.78
N MET A 14 -13.49 1.88 -6.33
CA MET A 14 -13.00 0.52 -6.03
C MET A 14 -11.77 0.54 -5.15
N PHE A 15 -11.69 -0.45 -4.27
CA PHE A 15 -10.51 -0.71 -3.46
C PHE A 15 -10.04 -2.14 -3.72
N TYR A 16 -8.74 -2.29 -3.97
CA TYR A 16 -8.09 -3.58 -4.16
C TYR A 16 -7.09 -3.84 -3.05
N PHE A 17 -7.13 -5.02 -2.46
CA PHE A 17 -6.12 -5.50 -1.52
C PHE A 17 -5.57 -6.83 -2.04
N ASN A 18 -4.24 -6.98 -1.98
CA ASN A 18 -3.59 -8.21 -2.45
C ASN A 18 -3.73 -9.33 -1.41
N GLU A 19 -4.92 -9.94 -1.36
CA GLU A 19 -5.22 -11.03 -0.43
C GLU A 19 -4.38 -12.26 -0.67
N GLU A 20 -4.02 -12.51 -1.92
CA GLU A 20 -3.23 -13.69 -2.29
C GLU A 20 -1.88 -13.70 -1.59
N LYS A 21 -1.19 -12.57 -1.58
CA LYS A 21 0.13 -12.48 -0.96
C LYS A 21 0.10 -11.99 0.48
N TYR A 22 -0.76 -11.04 0.79
CA TYR A 22 -0.76 -10.34 2.09
C TYR A 22 -2.02 -10.61 2.92
N GLY A 23 -2.81 -11.62 2.54
CA GLY A 23 -4.05 -11.95 3.23
C GLY A 23 -3.90 -12.34 4.70
N ILE A 24 -2.69 -12.72 5.12
CA ILE A 24 -2.44 -13.09 6.51
C ILE A 24 -2.27 -11.90 7.45
N LEU A 25 -2.23 -10.68 6.91
CA LEU A 25 -2.17 -9.48 7.75
C LEU A 25 -3.43 -9.39 8.64
N PRO A 26 -3.30 -8.86 9.87
CA PRO A 26 -4.46 -8.68 10.74
C PRO A 26 -5.53 -7.79 10.08
N GLN A 27 -6.79 -8.04 10.39
CA GLN A 27 -7.89 -7.31 9.79
C GLN A 27 -7.84 -5.81 10.09
N ASP A 28 -7.41 -5.43 11.29
CA ASP A 28 -7.26 -4.01 11.65
C ASP A 28 -6.24 -3.30 10.78
N VAL A 29 -5.16 -3.97 10.40
CA VAL A 29 -4.16 -3.42 9.48
C VAL A 29 -4.76 -3.26 8.08
N LYS A 30 -5.49 -4.26 7.59
CA LYS A 30 -6.17 -4.18 6.29
C LYS A 30 -7.17 -3.04 6.27
N ASP A 31 -7.93 -2.87 7.35
CA ASP A 31 -8.93 -1.80 7.47
C ASP A 31 -8.24 -0.42 7.47
N GLU A 32 -7.13 -0.28 8.15
CA GLU A 32 -6.37 0.97 8.18
C GLU A 32 -5.84 1.34 6.79
N LEU A 33 -5.32 0.36 6.06
CA LEU A 33 -4.84 0.56 4.68
C LEU A 33 -5.98 1.00 3.77
N LYS A 34 -7.14 0.38 3.92
CA LYS A 34 -8.33 0.76 3.14
C LYS A 34 -8.74 2.20 3.44
N VAL A 35 -8.74 2.59 4.71
CA VAL A 35 -9.10 3.95 5.12
C VAL A 35 -8.12 4.96 4.49
N ILE A 36 -6.83 4.69 4.55
CA ILE A 36 -5.80 5.57 3.96
C ILE A 36 -6.09 5.80 2.47
N CYS A 37 -6.28 4.73 1.72
CA CYS A 37 -6.48 4.80 0.28
C CYS A 37 -7.81 5.46 -0.10
N VAL A 38 -8.89 5.09 0.58
CA VAL A 38 -10.23 5.61 0.29
C VAL A 38 -10.32 7.10 0.63
N LEU A 39 -9.76 7.52 1.77
CA LEU A 39 -9.76 8.93 2.15
C LEU A 39 -8.92 9.76 1.17
N TYR A 40 -7.78 9.24 0.72
CA TYR A 40 -6.98 9.92 -0.29
C TYR A 40 -7.81 10.17 -1.54
N CYS A 41 -8.45 9.13 -2.08
CA CYS A 41 -9.26 9.24 -3.28
C CYS A 41 -10.45 10.18 -3.10
N SER A 42 -11.06 10.17 -1.92
CA SER A 42 -12.17 11.07 -1.59
C SER A 42 -11.74 12.53 -1.57
N ASP A 43 -10.53 12.80 -1.06
CA ASP A 43 -10.03 14.17 -0.89
C ASP A 43 -9.47 14.77 -2.17
N VAL A 44 -8.73 14.00 -2.97
CA VAL A 44 -7.98 14.55 -4.10
C VAL A 44 -8.30 13.87 -5.44
N GLY A 45 -9.11 12.82 -5.45
CA GLY A 45 -9.48 12.11 -6.67
C GLY A 45 -8.35 11.22 -7.20
N GLY A 46 -8.56 10.69 -8.41
CA GLY A 46 -7.56 9.87 -9.09
C GLY A 46 -7.39 8.49 -8.50
N MET A 47 -6.16 8.02 -8.54
CA MET A 47 -5.80 6.68 -8.06
C MET A 47 -4.61 6.74 -7.11
N ILE A 48 -4.58 5.83 -6.16
CA ILE A 48 -3.44 5.65 -5.27
C ILE A 48 -3.11 4.16 -5.20
N SER A 49 -1.83 3.82 -5.17
CA SER A 49 -1.40 2.46 -4.89
C SER A 49 -0.24 2.47 -3.90
N LEU A 50 -0.21 1.45 -3.05
CA LEU A 50 0.88 1.20 -2.13
C LEU A 50 1.56 -0.08 -2.59
N SER A 51 2.86 -0.02 -2.81
CA SER A 51 3.64 -1.15 -3.29
C SER A 51 5.00 -1.17 -2.61
N PHE A 52 5.72 -2.28 -2.75
CA PHE A 52 7.08 -2.40 -2.23
C PHE A 52 8.07 -2.46 -3.38
N ASP A 53 9.19 -1.75 -3.26
CA ASP A 53 10.26 -1.82 -4.25
C ASP A 53 11.17 -3.04 -3.99
N GLU A 54 12.25 -3.14 -4.75
CA GLU A 54 13.20 -4.25 -4.63
C GLU A 54 13.88 -4.31 -3.26
N SER A 55 13.95 -3.18 -2.57
CA SER A 55 14.54 -3.09 -1.23
C SER A 55 13.48 -3.20 -0.12
N TYR A 56 12.26 -3.57 -0.46
CA TYR A 56 11.12 -3.68 0.46
C TYR A 56 10.69 -2.35 1.08
N LYS A 57 11.03 -1.24 0.41
CA LYS A 57 10.53 0.07 0.82
C LYS A 57 9.13 0.27 0.28
N LEU A 58 8.24 0.77 1.14
CA LEU A 58 6.86 1.04 0.72
C LEU A 58 6.81 2.34 -0.08
N ILE A 59 6.25 2.23 -1.27
CA ILE A 59 6.15 3.33 -2.22
C ILE A 59 4.68 3.68 -2.43
N ILE A 60 4.37 4.96 -2.38
CA ILE A 60 3.04 5.48 -2.69
C ILE A 60 3.09 6.03 -4.11
N THR A 61 2.27 5.46 -4.99
CA THR A 61 2.15 5.92 -6.37
C THR A 61 0.76 6.51 -6.56
N THR A 62 0.69 7.67 -7.19
CA THR A 62 -0.58 8.36 -7.45
C THR A 62 -0.72 8.66 -8.93
N MET A 63 -1.96 8.65 -9.43
CA MET A 63 -2.26 8.90 -10.84
C MET A 63 -3.47 9.80 -10.98
N GLU A 64 -3.34 10.78 -11.84
CA GLU A 64 -4.43 11.67 -12.27
C GLU A 64 -5.28 12.28 -11.15
N PRO A 65 -4.65 12.86 -10.09
CA PRO A 65 -5.44 13.54 -9.07
C PRO A 65 -6.11 14.78 -9.67
N ILE A 66 -7.28 15.14 -9.13
CA ILE A 66 -7.98 16.36 -9.53
C ILE A 66 -7.25 17.57 -8.97
N ASP A 67 -6.70 17.43 -7.77
CA ASP A 67 -5.93 18.47 -7.08
C ASP A 67 -4.49 17.99 -6.89
N GLU A 68 -3.58 18.39 -7.79
CA GLU A 68 -2.18 17.95 -7.74
C GLU A 68 -1.44 18.43 -6.50
N ILE A 69 -1.67 19.66 -6.09
CA ILE A 69 -1.03 20.24 -4.90
C ILE A 69 -1.55 19.54 -3.65
N GLY A 70 -2.87 19.37 -3.57
CA GLY A 70 -3.50 18.65 -2.46
C GLY A 70 -3.05 17.21 -2.38
N ALA A 71 -2.88 16.55 -3.54
CA ALA A 71 -2.40 15.16 -3.61
C ALA A 71 -0.98 15.04 -3.02
N GLU A 72 -0.08 15.94 -3.42
CA GLU A 72 1.30 15.94 -2.92
C GLU A 72 1.35 16.15 -1.41
N LEU A 73 0.57 17.11 -0.90
CA LEU A 73 0.51 17.39 0.54
C LEU A 73 -0.10 16.20 1.30
N LYS A 74 -1.11 15.56 0.73
CA LYS A 74 -1.76 14.40 1.34
C LYS A 74 -0.81 13.21 1.43
N VAL A 75 -0.03 12.95 0.39
CA VAL A 75 0.97 11.88 0.38
C VAL A 75 2.01 12.12 1.48
N LYS A 76 2.52 13.33 1.60
CA LYS A 76 3.49 13.68 2.65
C LYS A 76 2.92 13.48 4.04
N LYS A 77 1.66 13.87 4.23
CA LYS A 77 0.96 13.70 5.51
C LYS A 77 0.80 12.22 5.86
N ILE A 78 0.39 11.40 4.89
CA ILE A 78 0.26 9.95 5.08
C ILE A 78 1.61 9.34 5.46
N GLN A 79 2.68 9.68 4.76
CA GLN A 79 4.02 9.18 5.05
C GLN A 79 4.47 9.54 6.46
N SER A 80 4.16 10.75 6.90
CA SER A 80 4.52 11.20 8.24
C SER A 80 3.68 10.55 9.34
N GLU A 81 2.36 10.53 9.17
CA GLU A 81 1.44 9.99 10.18
C GLU A 81 1.49 8.47 10.30
N LYS A 82 1.78 7.78 9.20
CA LYS A 82 1.76 6.31 9.14
C LYS A 82 3.15 5.69 9.04
N ALA A 83 4.19 6.45 9.38
CA ALA A 83 5.58 5.99 9.28
C ALA A 83 5.81 4.68 10.03
N GLU A 84 5.29 4.53 11.26
CA GLU A 84 5.43 3.30 12.05
C GLU A 84 4.75 2.12 11.38
N LEU A 85 3.53 2.33 10.88
CA LEU A 85 2.79 1.27 10.19
C LEU A 85 3.55 0.82 8.94
N PHE A 86 4.04 1.77 8.15
CA PHE A 86 4.75 1.48 6.92
C PHE A 86 6.06 0.74 7.20
N GLU A 87 6.78 1.12 8.24
CA GLU A 87 8.01 0.43 8.64
C GLU A 87 7.74 -1.03 9.00
N LYS A 88 6.67 -1.29 9.75
CA LYS A 88 6.27 -2.65 10.11
C LYS A 88 5.86 -3.46 8.88
N LEU A 89 5.18 -2.83 7.93
CA LEU A 89 4.78 -3.49 6.68
C LEU A 89 5.99 -3.82 5.83
N GLU A 90 6.99 -2.94 5.79
CA GLU A 90 8.24 -3.19 5.07
C GLU A 90 8.96 -4.40 5.65
N GLU A 91 9.08 -4.49 6.95
CA GLU A 91 9.68 -5.64 7.64
C GLU A 91 8.91 -6.92 7.36
N PHE A 92 7.59 -6.83 7.40
CA PHE A 92 6.71 -7.97 7.13
C PHE A 92 6.90 -8.49 5.70
N ALA A 93 6.92 -7.60 4.72
CA ALA A 93 7.08 -7.98 3.32
C ALA A 93 8.42 -8.69 3.07
N GLU A 94 9.50 -8.18 3.68
CA GLU A 94 10.82 -8.80 3.57
C GLU A 94 10.84 -10.20 4.16
N LYS A 95 10.27 -10.36 5.37
CA LYS A 95 10.20 -11.67 6.02
C LYS A 95 9.35 -12.66 5.23
N LEU A 96 8.25 -12.20 4.67
CA LEU A 96 7.37 -13.05 3.89
C LEU A 96 8.08 -13.61 2.66
N ASP A 97 8.82 -12.78 1.94
CA ASP A 97 9.58 -13.21 0.76
C ASP A 97 10.70 -14.19 1.14
N LYS A 98 11.39 -13.96 2.26
CA LYS A 98 12.43 -14.87 2.75
C LYS A 98 11.87 -16.23 3.10
N LEU A 99 10.69 -16.29 3.74
CA LEU A 99 10.03 -17.54 4.08
C LEU A 99 9.59 -18.29 2.83
N SER A 100 9.09 -17.59 1.82
CA SER A 100 8.71 -18.20 0.55
C SER A 100 9.92 -18.79 -0.18
N ALA A 101 11.04 -18.06 -0.20
CA ALA A 101 12.29 -18.55 -0.80
C ALA A 101 12.82 -19.79 -0.11
N GLU A 102 12.74 -19.86 1.22
CA GLU A 102 13.14 -21.03 1.98
C GLU A 102 12.30 -22.25 1.66
N LYS A 103 10.96 -22.06 1.52
CA LYS A 103 10.07 -23.16 1.15
C LYS A 103 10.35 -23.69 -0.24
N GLU A 104 10.67 -22.82 -1.19
CA GLU A 104 11.04 -23.20 -2.54
C GLU A 104 12.33 -24.02 -2.58
N LYS A 105 13.30 -23.67 -1.72
CA LYS A 105 14.58 -24.39 -1.63
C LYS A 105 14.44 -25.77 -1.01
N LYS A 106 13.44 -25.98 -0.18
CA LYS A 106 13.22 -27.26 0.51
C LYS A 106 12.40 -28.26 -0.30
N SER A 107 11.79 -27.79 -1.36
CA SER A 107 11.04 -28.66 -2.26
C SER A 107 11.87 -29.08 -3.44
#